data_a10549b455ad46f386992d28c87f0c13
#
_entry.id   a10549b455ad46f386992d28c87f0c13
#
_cell.length_a   1.000
_cell.length_b   1.000
_cell.length_c   1.000
_cell.angle_alpha   90.00
_cell.angle_beta   90.00
_cell.angle_gamma   90.00
#
_symmetry.space_group_name_H-M   'P 1'
#
loop_
_entity.id
_entity.type
_entity.pdbx_description
1 polymer ?
#
loop_
_entity_poly.entity_id
_entity_poly.type
_entity_poly.pdbx_seq_one_letter_code
_entity_poly.pdbx_strand_id
1 'polypeptide(L)'
;MPKQYPIEQRERAVKMVLDRLDGYPSVYAACQALAAKLGVHAETLRVWVKQAQVDFGKVPGVTTAEQARIKELERENRDLKEANEILKAASIFFARELDPRRR
;
A
#
# COMPACT_ATOMS: atom_id res chain seq x y z
N MET A 1 -11.26 -11.27 -12.13
CA MET A 1 -11.30 -10.31 -11.03
C MET A 1 -10.66 -10.89 -9.77
N PRO A 2 -9.81 -10.11 -9.11
CA PRO A 2 -9.26 -10.59 -7.84
C PRO A 2 -10.39 -10.73 -6.81
N LYS A 3 -10.38 -11.83 -6.10
CA LYS A 3 -11.33 -12.07 -5.04
C LYS A 3 -10.95 -11.21 -3.84
N GLN A 4 -11.93 -10.51 -3.28
CA GLN A 4 -11.73 -9.72 -2.08
C GLN A 4 -12.17 -10.52 -0.86
N TYR A 5 -11.39 -10.41 0.20
CA TYR A 5 -11.65 -11.11 1.45
C TYR A 5 -11.96 -10.11 2.56
N PRO A 6 -12.90 -10.42 3.45
CA PRO A 6 -13.14 -9.57 4.63
C PRO A 6 -11.88 -9.46 5.48
N ILE A 7 -11.72 -8.31 6.12
CA ILE A 7 -10.56 -8.06 6.99
C ILE A 7 -10.46 -9.11 8.09
N GLU A 8 -11.58 -9.51 8.64
CA GLU A 8 -11.63 -10.51 9.72
C GLU A 8 -11.11 -11.87 9.25
N GLN A 9 -11.48 -12.27 8.04
CA GLN A 9 -10.99 -13.51 7.45
C GLN A 9 -9.49 -13.44 7.23
N ARG A 10 -9.00 -12.32 6.72
CA ARG A 10 -7.58 -12.09 6.49
C ARG A 10 -6.79 -12.18 7.79
N GLU A 11 -7.25 -11.49 8.83
CA GLU A 11 -6.58 -11.49 10.12
C GLU A 11 -6.55 -12.89 10.76
N ARG A 12 -7.65 -13.62 10.68
CA ARG A 12 -7.71 -14.98 11.20
C ARG A 12 -6.78 -15.92 10.45
N ALA A 13 -6.75 -15.80 9.12
CA ALA A 13 -5.88 -16.62 8.29
C ALA A 13 -4.41 -16.38 8.62
N VAL A 14 -4.01 -15.11 8.72
CA VAL A 14 -2.64 -14.73 9.07
C VAL A 14 -2.27 -15.25 10.45
N LYS A 15 -3.14 -15.06 11.43
CA LYS A 15 -2.90 -15.54 12.79
C LYS A 15 -2.71 -17.04 12.83
N MET A 16 -3.55 -17.78 12.13
CA MET A 16 -3.44 -19.24 12.09
C MET A 16 -2.10 -19.70 11.54
N VAL A 17 -1.64 -19.05 10.45
CA VAL A 17 -0.34 -19.38 9.87
C VAL A 17 0.79 -19.03 10.84
N LEU A 18 0.77 -17.84 11.44
CA LEU A 18 1.81 -17.41 12.37
C LEU A 18 1.90 -18.31 13.59
N ASP A 19 0.76 -18.75 14.12
CA ASP A 19 0.71 -19.62 15.28
C ASP A 19 1.27 -21.02 14.99
N ARG A 20 1.30 -21.43 13.73
CA ARG A 20 1.70 -22.77 13.33
C ARG A 20 2.99 -22.83 12.54
N LEU A 21 3.70 -21.72 12.43
CA LEU A 21 4.96 -21.66 11.66
C LEU A 21 5.98 -22.69 12.13
N ASP A 22 6.05 -22.94 13.42
CA ASP A 22 7.02 -23.86 14.00
C ASP A 22 6.86 -25.29 13.49
N GLY A 23 5.67 -25.65 13.02
CA GLY A 23 5.39 -26.98 12.48
C GLY A 23 5.77 -27.17 11.03
N TYR A 24 6.29 -26.13 10.37
CA TYR A 24 6.60 -26.17 8.94
C TYR A 24 8.02 -25.66 8.69
N PRO A 25 8.68 -26.14 7.61
CA PRO A 25 10.04 -25.74 7.32
C PRO A 25 10.17 -24.28 6.83
N SER A 26 9.09 -23.68 6.34
CA SER A 26 9.11 -22.30 5.87
C SER A 26 7.70 -21.69 5.90
N VAL A 27 7.64 -20.37 5.78
CA VAL A 27 6.36 -19.64 5.65
C VAL A 27 5.60 -20.14 4.41
N TYR A 28 6.30 -20.33 3.32
CA TYR A 28 5.70 -20.80 2.07
C TYR A 28 5.03 -22.17 2.27
N ALA A 29 5.75 -23.10 2.90
CA ALA A 29 5.21 -24.43 3.18
C ALA A 29 3.95 -24.38 4.06
N ALA A 30 3.98 -23.53 5.09
CA ALA A 30 2.84 -23.35 5.97
C ALA A 30 1.64 -22.78 5.20
N CYS A 31 1.87 -21.78 4.36
CA CYS A 31 0.81 -21.17 3.57
C CYS A 31 0.19 -22.19 2.58
N GLN A 32 1.01 -23.00 1.93
CA GLN A 32 0.51 -24.02 1.03
C GLN A 32 -0.34 -25.07 1.76
N ALA A 33 0.11 -25.49 2.92
CA ALA A 33 -0.59 -26.51 3.69
C ALA A 33 -1.93 -26.00 4.24
N LEU A 34 -1.99 -24.74 4.65
CA LEU A 34 -3.15 -24.19 5.34
C LEU A 34 -4.13 -23.46 4.43
N ALA A 35 -3.71 -23.07 3.23
CA ALA A 35 -4.53 -22.25 2.32
C ALA A 35 -5.88 -22.88 2.02
N ALA A 36 -5.90 -24.17 1.70
CA ALA A 36 -7.13 -24.88 1.38
C ALA A 36 -8.12 -24.87 2.54
N LYS A 37 -7.61 -25.06 3.75
CA LYS A 37 -8.44 -25.07 4.96
C LYS A 37 -9.00 -23.68 5.30
N LEU A 38 -8.29 -22.64 4.89
CA LEU A 38 -8.69 -21.27 5.17
C LEU A 38 -9.53 -20.66 4.06
N GLY A 39 -9.69 -21.36 2.94
CA GLY A 39 -10.45 -20.86 1.80
C GLY A 39 -9.76 -19.69 1.10
N VAL A 40 -8.45 -19.63 1.17
CA VAL A 40 -7.65 -18.54 0.60
C VAL A 40 -6.61 -19.14 -0.34
N HIS A 41 -6.32 -18.42 -1.40
CA HIS A 41 -5.27 -18.82 -2.33
C HIS A 41 -3.92 -18.77 -1.62
N ALA A 42 -3.07 -19.78 -1.83
CA ALA A 42 -1.78 -19.89 -1.14
C ALA A 42 -0.90 -18.67 -1.36
N GLU A 43 -0.85 -18.14 -2.56
CA GLU A 43 -0.03 -16.98 -2.87
C GLU A 43 -0.53 -15.72 -2.17
N THR A 44 -1.85 -15.55 -2.12
CA THR A 44 -2.47 -14.44 -1.39
C THR A 44 -2.14 -14.53 0.09
N LEU A 45 -2.26 -15.73 0.67
CA LEU A 45 -1.95 -15.96 2.07
C LEU A 45 -0.48 -15.66 2.39
N ARG A 46 0.42 -16.07 1.50
CA ARG A 46 1.86 -15.79 1.65
C ARG A 46 2.15 -14.29 1.70
N VAL A 47 1.52 -13.53 0.81
CA VAL A 47 1.68 -12.07 0.79
C VAL A 47 1.17 -11.45 2.08
N TRP A 48 0.03 -11.87 2.56
CA TRP A 48 -0.55 -11.36 3.82
C TRP A 48 0.35 -11.66 5.02
N VAL A 49 0.85 -12.88 5.10
CA VAL A 49 1.72 -13.30 6.21
C VAL A 49 3.03 -12.51 6.20
N LYS A 50 3.62 -12.35 5.02
CA LYS A 50 4.85 -11.56 4.89
C LYS A 50 4.63 -10.12 5.36
N GLN A 51 3.53 -9.51 4.94
CA GLN A 51 3.22 -8.13 5.34
C GLN A 51 3.02 -8.02 6.85
N ALA A 52 2.36 -9.01 7.46
CA ALA A 52 2.19 -9.04 8.91
C ALA A 52 3.54 -9.12 9.63
N GLN A 53 4.46 -9.94 9.11
CA GLN A 53 5.80 -10.04 9.71
C GLN A 53 6.57 -8.73 9.59
N VAL A 54 6.43 -8.03 8.48
CA VAL A 54 7.02 -6.70 8.32
C VAL A 54 6.43 -5.72 9.33
N ASP A 55 5.11 -5.71 9.45
CA ASP A 55 4.41 -4.81 10.37
C ASP A 55 4.77 -5.05 11.84
N PHE A 56 5.08 -6.29 12.19
CA PHE A 56 5.54 -6.64 13.55
C PHE A 56 7.05 -6.44 13.73
N GLY A 57 7.75 -6.00 12.69
CA GLY A 57 9.18 -5.74 12.78
C GLY A 57 10.07 -6.98 12.74
N LYS A 58 9.52 -8.14 12.39
CA LYS A 58 10.26 -9.40 12.36
C LYS A 58 11.14 -9.57 11.12
N VAL A 59 10.73 -8.95 10.00
CA VAL A 59 11.50 -8.97 8.76
C VAL A 59 11.56 -7.56 8.20
N PRO A 60 12.62 -7.21 7.45
CA PRO A 60 12.73 -5.88 6.84
C PRO A 60 11.67 -5.70 5.75
N GLY A 61 11.20 -4.47 5.60
CA GLY A 61 10.26 -4.14 4.57
C GLY A 61 9.50 -2.86 4.91
N VAL A 62 8.64 -2.44 3.98
CA VAL A 62 7.81 -1.25 4.16
C VAL A 62 6.52 -1.68 4.88
N THR A 63 6.27 -1.09 6.05
CA THR A 63 5.09 -1.43 6.84
C THR A 63 3.82 -0.91 6.16
N THR A 64 2.67 -1.45 6.57
CA THR A 64 1.37 -0.98 6.07
C THR A 64 1.18 0.51 6.38
N ALA A 65 1.58 0.96 7.57
CA ALA A 65 1.50 2.37 7.94
C ALA A 65 2.39 3.24 7.05
N GLU A 66 3.61 2.79 6.77
CA GLU A 66 4.51 3.50 5.88
C GLU A 66 3.97 3.57 4.45
N GLN A 67 3.38 2.48 3.96
CA GLN A 67 2.75 2.46 2.63
C GLN A 67 1.61 3.48 2.54
N ALA A 68 0.78 3.56 3.57
CA ALA A 68 -0.30 4.53 3.63
C ALA A 68 0.24 5.96 3.61
N ARG A 69 1.32 6.20 4.36
CA ARG A 69 1.97 7.52 4.39
C ARG A 69 2.58 7.89 3.04
N ILE A 70 3.20 6.94 2.36
CA ILE A 70 3.74 7.16 1.03
C ILE A 70 2.64 7.58 0.06
N LYS A 71 1.51 6.88 0.06
CA LYS A 71 0.37 7.21 -0.81
C LYS A 71 -0.17 8.61 -0.52
N GLU A 72 -0.26 8.96 0.75
CA GLU A 72 -0.70 10.29 1.18
C GLU A 72 0.24 11.37 0.66
N LEU A 73 1.54 11.16 0.84
CA LEU A 73 2.56 12.09 0.36
C LEU A 73 2.57 12.22 -1.15
N GLU A 74 2.38 11.12 -1.87
CA GLU A 74 2.30 11.14 -3.33
C GLU A 74 1.10 11.96 -3.80
N ARG A 75 -0.04 11.83 -3.12
CA ARG A 75 -1.23 12.63 -3.42
C ARG A 75 -0.98 14.10 -3.18
N GLU A 76 -0.44 14.43 -2.01
CA GLU A 76 -0.10 15.82 -1.68
C GLU A 76 0.85 16.41 -2.71
N ASN A 77 1.84 15.61 -3.13
CA ASN A 77 2.82 16.03 -4.10
C ASN A 77 2.18 16.35 -5.45
N ARG A 78 1.27 15.50 -5.91
CA ARG A 78 0.53 15.76 -7.15
C ARG A 78 -0.31 17.03 -7.04
N ASP A 79 -1.01 17.20 -5.92
CA ASP A 79 -1.87 18.37 -5.70
C ASP A 79 -1.05 19.66 -5.67
N LEU A 80 0.10 19.63 -5.01
CA LEU A 80 1.00 20.78 -4.94
C LEU A 80 1.59 21.12 -6.31
N LYS A 81 1.96 20.11 -7.09
CA LYS A 81 2.45 20.33 -8.46
C LYS A 81 1.39 20.96 -9.33
N GLU A 82 0.16 20.47 -9.24
CA GLU A 82 -0.97 21.01 -9.99
C GLU A 82 -1.25 22.47 -9.59
N ALA A 83 -1.29 22.73 -8.28
CA ALA A 83 -1.48 24.08 -7.78
C ALA A 83 -0.37 25.02 -8.27
N ASN A 84 0.86 24.53 -8.26
CA ASN A 84 2.01 25.31 -8.74
C ASN A 84 1.91 25.64 -10.23
N GLU A 85 1.47 24.67 -11.04
CA GLU A 85 1.27 24.90 -12.48
C GLU A 85 0.16 25.93 -12.73
N ILE A 86 -0.93 25.83 -11.97
CA ILE A 86 -2.05 26.79 -12.09
C ILE A 86 -1.58 28.20 -11.71
N LEU A 87 -0.85 28.32 -10.60
CA LEU A 87 -0.35 29.61 -10.15
C LEU A 87 0.64 30.20 -11.15
N LYS A 88 1.51 29.39 -11.75
CA LYS A 88 2.41 29.86 -12.79
C LYS A 88 1.65 30.39 -14.01
N ALA A 89 0.67 29.65 -14.46
CA ALA A 89 -0.14 30.06 -15.60
C ALA A 89 -0.88 31.37 -15.29
N ALA A 90 -1.45 31.49 -14.10
CA ALA A 90 -2.14 32.69 -13.67
C ALA A 90 -1.19 33.88 -13.59
N SER A 91 0.02 33.69 -13.06
CA SER A 91 1.02 34.73 -12.95
C SER A 91 1.43 35.26 -14.34
N ILE A 92 1.63 34.36 -15.29
CA ILE A 92 1.97 34.74 -16.65
C ILE A 92 0.82 35.53 -17.28
N PHE A 93 -0.40 35.06 -17.12
CA PHE A 93 -1.59 35.71 -17.62
C PHE A 93 -1.72 37.14 -17.06
N PHE A 94 -1.63 37.31 -15.76
CA PHE A 94 -1.77 38.60 -15.11
C PHE A 94 -0.60 39.52 -15.47
N ALA A 95 0.61 39.02 -15.61
CA ALA A 95 1.75 39.81 -16.03
C ALA A 95 1.52 40.42 -17.42
N ARG A 96 0.95 39.61 -18.35
CA ARG A 96 0.61 40.10 -19.68
C ARG A 96 -0.50 41.13 -19.65
N GLU A 97 -1.54 40.91 -18.87
CA GLU A 97 -2.68 41.81 -18.79
C GLU A 97 -2.31 43.17 -18.16
N LEU A 98 -1.35 43.15 -17.24
CA LEU A 98 -0.94 44.36 -16.51
C LEU A 98 0.27 45.04 -17.13
N ASP A 99 0.84 44.49 -18.22
CA ASP A 99 2.00 45.08 -18.91
C ASP A 99 1.58 46.38 -19.62
N PRO A 100 2.12 47.55 -19.24
CA PRO A 100 1.78 48.82 -19.87
C PRO A 100 2.21 48.93 -21.33
N ARG A 101 3.12 48.05 -21.76
CA ARG A 101 3.59 48.03 -23.17
C ARG A 101 2.70 47.19 -24.07
N ARG A 102 1.84 46.42 -23.50
CA ARG A 102 0.93 45.55 -24.26
C ARG A 102 -0.15 46.40 -24.95
N ARG A 103 -0.38 46.07 -26.21
CA ARG A 103 -1.44 46.72 -27.02
C ARG A 103 -2.45 45.71 -27.51
#